data_c5d76dd3549a946f7d22bcb53c254b5f
#
_entry.id   c5d76dd3549a946f7d22bcb53c254b5f
#
_cell.length_a   1.000
_cell.length_b   1.000
_cell.length_c   1.000
_cell.angle_alpha   90.00
_cell.angle_beta   90.00
_cell.angle_gamma   90.00
#
_symmetry.space_group_name_H-M   'P 1'
#
loop_
_entity.id
_entity.type
_entity.pdbx_description
1 polymer ?
#
loop_
_entity_poly.entity_id
_entity_poly.type
_entity_poly.pdbx_seq_one_letter_code
_entity_poly.pdbx_strand_id
1 'polypeptide(L)'
;MSILTLKLRLTYSIGSDIKRKYDVIVGMPHIKFPSHYLYWTQVKDHENIKSKLLPIIHNLISNNNYDNPFKQNCTMTTNFSKKIDFLDNEMKDKIIWKCLKEMRSETDCFHALEPVDFIIKNYWFNLYEKGDFQEMHDHVALPNIINGKMYHDTLSVVYILNSEEEDNSTVFKLTGTTIPYVPMLQECKFDTGVVKEIKEGTLLIFSNQLNHYVRPIKKSGRITIAFNISCAFK
;
A
#
# COMPACT_ATOMS: atom_id res chain seq x y z
N MET A 1 -2.01 30.88 11.00
CA MET A 1 -1.23 30.45 9.84
C MET A 1 -2.19 29.83 8.85
N SER A 2 -2.45 30.48 7.72
CA SER A 2 -3.35 29.99 6.69
C SER A 2 -2.62 28.90 5.90
N ILE A 3 -3.14 27.69 5.92
CA ILE A 3 -2.65 26.59 5.09
C ILE A 3 -3.03 26.94 3.64
N LEU A 4 -2.02 27.24 2.84
CA LEU A 4 -2.20 27.45 1.40
C LEU A 4 -2.46 26.06 0.77
N THR A 5 -3.72 25.75 0.50
CA THR A 5 -4.10 24.54 -0.22
C THR A 5 -3.81 24.74 -1.70
N LEU A 6 -2.71 24.20 -2.20
CA LEU A 6 -2.39 24.23 -3.62
C LEU A 6 -3.20 23.12 -4.32
N LYS A 7 -4.21 23.51 -5.10
CA LYS A 7 -4.94 22.56 -5.97
C LYS A 7 -4.17 22.37 -7.27
N LEU A 8 -3.47 21.27 -7.42
CA LEU A 8 -2.94 20.85 -8.73
C LEU A 8 -4.05 20.15 -9.51
N ARG A 9 -4.48 20.76 -10.62
CA ARG A 9 -5.40 20.12 -11.57
C ARG A 9 -4.61 19.40 -12.63
N LEU A 10 -4.54 18.09 -12.56
CA LEU A 10 -4.06 17.28 -13.67
C LEU A 10 -5.24 17.03 -14.63
N THR A 11 -5.21 17.68 -15.77
CA THR A 11 -6.16 17.42 -16.85
C THR A 11 -5.54 16.44 -17.84
N TYR A 12 -6.09 15.25 -17.92
CA TYR A 12 -5.74 14.29 -18.96
C TYR A 12 -6.80 14.37 -20.06
N SER A 13 -6.39 14.64 -21.30
CA SER A 13 -7.30 14.66 -22.45
C SER A 13 -7.21 13.30 -23.15
N ILE A 14 -8.28 12.54 -23.13
CA ILE A 14 -8.43 11.32 -23.94
C ILE A 14 -9.46 11.65 -25.02
N GLY A 15 -8.97 11.92 -26.23
CA GLY A 15 -9.85 12.32 -27.31
C GLY A 15 -10.55 13.68 -27.08
N SER A 16 -11.14 14.23 -28.12
CA SER A 16 -11.61 15.62 -28.14
C SER A 16 -12.68 16.02 -27.10
N ASP A 17 -13.34 15.11 -26.37
CA ASP A 17 -14.52 15.46 -25.61
C ASP A 17 -14.68 14.91 -24.18
N ILE A 18 -13.73 14.17 -23.64
CA ILE A 18 -13.83 13.67 -22.25
C ILE A 18 -12.68 14.19 -21.39
N LYS A 19 -12.92 15.31 -20.72
CA LYS A 19 -12.03 15.84 -19.67
C LYS A 19 -12.39 15.19 -18.33
N ARG A 20 -11.63 14.20 -17.87
CA ARG A 20 -11.69 13.75 -16.48
C ARG A 20 -10.78 14.63 -15.62
N LYS A 21 -11.37 15.32 -14.67
CA LYS A 21 -10.62 16.08 -13.67
C LYS A 21 -10.25 15.17 -12.51
N TYR A 22 -8.97 15.07 -12.22
CA TYR A 22 -8.49 14.54 -10.97
C TYR A 22 -8.08 15.72 -10.10
N ASP A 23 -8.73 15.91 -8.96
CA ASP A 23 -8.31 16.91 -7.98
C ASP A 23 -7.20 16.28 -7.12
N VAL A 24 -5.97 16.70 -7.31
CA VAL A 24 -4.86 16.42 -6.38
C VAL A 24 -4.88 17.54 -5.35
N ILE A 25 -5.26 17.23 -4.15
CA ILE A 25 -5.22 18.20 -3.03
C ILE A 25 -3.83 18.11 -2.42
N VAL A 26 -3.01 19.13 -2.69
CA VAL A 26 -1.70 19.28 -2.05
C VAL A 26 -1.92 19.71 -0.59
N GLY A 27 -1.57 18.84 0.32
CA GLY A 27 -1.83 18.95 1.76
C GLY A 27 -2.35 17.63 2.36
N MET A 28 -3.00 16.80 1.53
CA MET A 28 -3.44 15.46 1.87
C MET A 28 -2.97 14.52 0.76
N PRO A 29 -1.91 13.75 0.97
CA PRO A 29 -1.31 12.92 -0.07
C PRO A 29 -2.19 11.70 -0.36
N HIS A 30 -3.26 11.89 -1.14
CA HIS A 30 -4.12 10.80 -1.60
C HIS A 30 -4.58 11.01 -3.03
N ILE A 31 -4.84 9.91 -3.73
CA ILE A 31 -5.51 9.89 -5.03
C ILE A 31 -6.78 9.07 -4.88
N LYS A 32 -7.92 9.68 -5.24
CA LYS A 32 -9.21 8.99 -5.34
C LYS A 32 -9.42 8.51 -6.75
N PHE A 33 -9.60 7.21 -6.89
CA PHE A 33 -10.20 6.62 -8.08
C PHE A 33 -11.70 6.40 -7.82
N PRO A 34 -12.57 6.36 -8.84
CA PRO A 34 -13.94 5.91 -8.63
C PRO A 34 -13.92 4.53 -7.97
N SER A 35 -14.44 4.36 -6.79
CA SER A 35 -14.44 3.15 -5.94
C SER A 35 -13.09 2.75 -5.32
N HIS A 36 -12.00 3.43 -5.60
CA HIS A 36 -10.67 3.11 -5.07
C HIS A 36 -9.96 4.37 -4.62
N TYR A 37 -9.07 4.23 -3.65
CA TYR A 37 -8.23 5.31 -3.18
C TYR A 37 -6.81 4.78 -2.90
N LEU A 38 -5.85 5.68 -2.95
CA LEU A 38 -4.49 5.51 -2.52
C LEU A 38 -4.10 6.72 -1.70
N TYR A 39 -3.78 6.50 -0.45
CA TYR A 39 -3.24 7.48 0.49
C TYR A 39 -1.79 7.16 0.77
N TRP A 40 -0.95 8.18 0.97
CA TRP A 40 0.42 7.99 1.41
C TRP A 40 0.84 9.04 2.43
N THR A 41 1.70 8.63 3.36
CA THR A 41 2.27 9.51 4.37
C THR A 41 3.66 9.04 4.76
N GLN A 42 4.48 9.93 5.31
CA GLN A 42 5.77 9.57 5.89
C GLN A 42 5.57 9.05 7.31
N VAL A 43 6.08 7.87 7.60
CA VAL A 43 6.06 7.30 8.95
C VAL A 43 6.99 8.12 9.84
N LYS A 44 6.44 8.68 10.90
CA LYS A 44 7.21 9.41 11.91
C LYS A 44 8.18 8.42 12.59
N ASP A 45 9.39 8.90 12.90
CA ASP A 45 10.42 8.08 13.57
C ASP A 45 10.94 6.91 12.70
N HIS A 46 10.85 7.07 11.36
CA HIS A 46 11.24 6.04 10.39
C HIS A 46 12.64 5.48 10.64
N GLU A 47 13.65 6.32 10.86
CA GLU A 47 15.04 5.90 11.06
C GLU A 47 15.21 4.98 12.29
N ASN A 48 14.52 5.29 13.38
CA ASN A 48 14.55 4.45 14.57
C ASN A 48 13.82 3.12 14.34
N ILE A 49 12.69 3.14 13.62
CA ILE A 49 11.96 1.91 13.24
C ILE A 49 12.85 1.05 12.32
N LYS A 50 13.46 1.65 11.31
CA LYS A 50 14.35 0.99 10.37
C LYS A 50 15.56 0.34 11.09
N SER A 51 16.21 1.07 11.97
CA SER A 51 17.38 0.57 12.71
C SER A 51 17.05 -0.64 13.59
N LYS A 52 15.84 -0.74 14.10
CA LYS A 52 15.37 -1.89 14.89
C LYS A 52 14.94 -3.07 14.01
N LEU A 53 14.26 -2.79 12.89
CA LEU A 53 13.67 -3.84 12.06
C LEU A 53 14.66 -4.51 11.11
N LEU A 54 15.61 -3.79 10.53
CA LEU A 54 16.58 -4.38 9.62
C LEU A 54 17.35 -5.56 10.22
N PRO A 55 17.91 -5.47 11.46
CA PRO A 55 18.59 -6.61 12.08
C PRO A 55 17.66 -7.82 12.28
N ILE A 56 16.40 -7.59 12.65
CA ILE A 56 15.42 -8.66 12.84
C ILE A 56 15.15 -9.36 11.50
N ILE A 57 14.89 -8.60 10.43
CA ILE A 57 14.61 -9.12 9.10
C ILE A 57 15.82 -9.89 8.57
N HIS A 58 17.03 -9.33 8.68
CA HIS A 58 18.25 -10.02 8.25
C HIS A 58 18.49 -11.33 9.02
N ASN A 59 18.21 -11.36 10.33
CA ASN A 59 18.32 -12.57 11.12
C ASN A 59 17.29 -13.62 10.69
N LEU A 60 16.06 -13.22 10.39
CA LEU A 60 15.05 -14.15 9.86
C LEU A 60 15.47 -14.76 8.53
N ILE A 61 16.04 -13.96 7.63
CA ILE A 61 16.55 -14.43 6.33
C ILE A 61 17.73 -15.38 6.53
N SER A 62 18.72 -15.02 7.34
CA SER A 62 19.93 -15.81 7.58
C SER A 62 19.63 -17.17 8.20
N ASN A 63 18.57 -17.27 8.99
CA ASN A 63 18.13 -18.51 9.61
C ASN A 63 17.12 -19.30 8.77
N ASN A 64 16.91 -18.94 7.51
CA ASN A 64 15.89 -19.52 6.64
C ASN A 64 14.47 -19.53 7.26
N ASN A 65 14.20 -18.58 8.14
CA ASN A 65 12.88 -18.39 8.74
C ASN A 65 11.99 -17.51 7.87
N TYR A 66 11.96 -17.81 6.60
CA TYR A 66 11.07 -17.20 5.63
C TYR A 66 10.35 -18.28 4.83
N ASP A 67 9.23 -17.91 4.28
CA ASP A 67 8.44 -18.78 3.43
C ASP A 67 8.13 -18.02 2.14
N ASN A 68 8.25 -18.66 1.02
CA ASN A 68 7.83 -18.12 -0.27
C ASN A 68 6.71 -18.98 -0.86
N PRO A 69 5.49 -18.93 -0.27
CA PRO A 69 4.40 -19.82 -0.62
C PRO A 69 3.93 -19.64 -2.07
N PHE A 70 4.20 -18.49 -2.65
CA PHE A 70 3.74 -18.17 -3.99
C PHE A 70 4.81 -18.33 -5.06
N LYS A 71 6.01 -18.81 -4.71
CA LYS A 71 7.17 -18.89 -5.62
C LYS A 71 7.39 -17.60 -6.40
N GLN A 72 7.17 -16.47 -5.73
CA GLN A 72 7.31 -15.17 -6.35
C GLN A 72 8.77 -14.82 -6.60
N ASN A 73 9.00 -13.88 -7.48
CA ASN A 73 10.32 -13.40 -7.85
C ASN A 73 10.89 -12.38 -6.83
N CYS A 74 10.66 -12.63 -5.54
CA CYS A 74 11.26 -11.92 -4.42
C CYS A 74 11.25 -12.81 -3.19
N THR A 75 12.15 -12.56 -2.24
CA THR A 75 12.15 -13.26 -0.96
C THR A 75 11.07 -12.66 -0.05
N MET A 76 10.14 -13.49 0.37
CA MET A 76 9.05 -13.07 1.26
C MET A 76 9.10 -13.84 2.56
N THR A 77 8.82 -13.19 3.68
CA THR A 77 8.24 -13.93 4.79
C THR A 77 6.76 -13.83 4.71
N THR A 78 6.09 -14.91 4.95
CA THR A 78 4.67 -14.86 5.15
C THR A 78 4.33 -15.28 6.56
N ASN A 79 3.35 -14.57 7.07
CA ASN A 79 2.67 -14.99 8.28
C ASN A 79 1.67 -16.13 8.01
N PHE A 80 1.65 -16.68 6.78
CA PHE A 80 0.65 -17.66 6.38
C PHE A 80 0.91 -19.03 7.00
N SER A 81 2.15 -19.50 6.98
CA SER A 81 2.47 -20.85 7.49
C SER A 81 3.13 -20.83 8.86
N LYS A 82 3.98 -19.87 9.16
CA LYS A 82 4.81 -19.85 10.38
C LYS A 82 4.41 -18.82 11.43
N LYS A 83 3.48 -17.90 11.13
CA LYS A 83 3.04 -16.81 12.05
C LYS A 83 4.22 -16.12 12.74
N ILE A 84 5.19 -15.69 11.96
CA ILE A 84 6.37 -14.99 12.49
C ILE A 84 5.93 -13.57 12.85
N ASP A 85 5.86 -13.27 14.13
CA ASP A 85 5.55 -11.94 14.64
C ASP A 85 6.87 -11.17 14.86
N PHE A 86 7.28 -10.37 13.86
CA PHE A 86 8.50 -9.58 13.93
C PHE A 86 8.25 -8.09 14.26
N LEU A 87 6.97 -7.71 14.46
CA LEU A 87 6.59 -6.36 14.85
C LEU A 87 5.97 -6.38 16.24
N ASP A 88 6.55 -5.67 17.17
CA ASP A 88 5.93 -5.43 18.46
C ASP A 88 4.73 -4.45 18.36
N ASN A 89 4.00 -4.28 19.45
CA ASN A 89 2.81 -3.42 19.47
C ASN A 89 3.17 -1.94 19.30
N GLU A 90 4.34 -1.51 19.79
CA GLU A 90 4.80 -0.13 19.61
C GLU A 90 5.08 0.17 18.14
N MET A 91 5.72 -0.76 17.41
CA MET A 91 5.97 -0.63 15.98
C MET A 91 4.67 -0.65 15.19
N LYS A 92 3.72 -1.56 15.51
CA LYS A 92 2.40 -1.58 14.88
C LYS A 92 1.65 -0.27 15.08
N ASP A 93 1.72 0.32 16.28
CA ASP A 93 1.12 1.62 16.55
C ASP A 93 1.76 2.73 15.71
N LYS A 94 3.08 2.80 15.69
CA LYS A 94 3.80 3.85 14.96
C LYS A 94 3.63 3.77 13.44
N ILE A 95 3.65 2.56 12.88
CA ILE A 95 3.59 2.34 11.44
C ILE A 95 2.13 2.43 10.96
N ILE A 96 1.20 1.76 11.62
CA ILE A 96 -0.15 1.57 11.11
C ILE A 96 -1.17 2.48 11.78
N TRP A 97 -1.35 2.36 13.11
CA TRP A 97 -2.51 2.95 13.75
C TRP A 97 -2.52 4.47 13.73
N LYS A 98 -1.35 5.10 13.87
CA LYS A 98 -1.23 6.56 13.76
C LYS A 98 -1.53 7.05 12.36
N CYS A 99 -0.95 6.40 11.34
CA CYS A 99 -1.15 6.79 9.96
C CYS A 99 -2.60 6.54 9.50
N LEU A 100 -3.21 5.43 9.94
CA LEU A 100 -4.61 5.14 9.66
C LEU A 100 -5.55 6.15 10.32
N LYS A 101 -5.24 6.58 11.52
CA LYS A 101 -5.99 7.64 12.22
C LYS A 101 -5.86 8.98 11.47
N GLU A 102 -4.66 9.35 11.03
CA GLU A 102 -4.44 10.54 10.20
C GLU A 102 -5.26 10.45 8.92
N MET A 103 -5.16 9.35 8.17
CA MET A 103 -5.93 9.13 6.96
C MET A 103 -7.45 9.31 7.20
N ARG A 104 -7.99 8.73 8.25
CA ARG A 104 -9.43 8.86 8.59
C ARG A 104 -9.84 10.29 8.91
N SER A 105 -8.96 11.08 9.54
CA SER A 105 -9.26 12.48 9.89
C SER A 105 -9.14 13.41 8.69
N GLU A 106 -8.37 13.03 7.68
CA GLU A 106 -8.04 13.89 6.55
C GLU A 106 -8.78 13.52 5.26
N THR A 107 -9.38 12.33 5.24
CA THR A 107 -10.06 11.81 4.04
C THR A 107 -11.44 11.27 4.40
N ASP A 108 -12.34 11.32 3.45
CA ASP A 108 -13.67 10.69 3.52
C ASP A 108 -13.70 9.35 2.76
N CYS A 109 -12.60 8.59 2.82
CA CYS A 109 -12.43 7.35 2.06
C CYS A 109 -13.43 6.24 2.42
N PHE A 110 -14.09 6.33 3.57
CA PHE A 110 -15.13 5.38 4.00
C PHE A 110 -16.57 5.84 3.74
N HIS A 111 -16.77 6.92 3.03
CA HIS A 111 -18.00 7.59 2.56
C HIS A 111 -19.38 7.17 3.16
N ALA A 112 -19.78 5.95 3.03
CA ALA A 112 -21.13 5.50 3.38
C ALA A 112 -21.17 4.57 4.59
N LEU A 113 -20.06 3.97 4.96
CA LEU A 113 -19.99 2.99 6.04
C LEU A 113 -18.81 3.36 6.95
N GLU A 114 -19.12 3.82 8.15
CA GLU A 114 -18.06 4.05 9.13
C GLU A 114 -17.60 2.73 9.75
N PRO A 115 -16.33 2.36 9.57
CA PRO A 115 -15.78 1.22 10.29
C PRO A 115 -15.75 1.53 11.79
N VAL A 116 -16.25 0.59 12.57
CA VAL A 116 -16.30 0.67 14.03
C VAL A 116 -15.09 0.02 14.68
N ASP A 117 -14.36 -0.80 13.90
CA ASP A 117 -13.21 -1.53 14.40
C ASP A 117 -12.25 -1.90 13.27
N PHE A 118 -10.95 -1.95 13.58
CA PHE A 118 -9.89 -2.32 12.66
C PHE A 118 -8.98 -3.35 13.29
N ILE A 119 -8.60 -4.36 12.52
CA ILE A 119 -7.62 -5.34 12.93
C ILE A 119 -6.55 -5.53 11.84
N ILE A 120 -5.31 -5.78 12.25
CA ILE A 120 -4.30 -6.31 11.35
C ILE A 120 -4.57 -7.81 11.20
N LYS A 121 -5.04 -8.22 10.02
CA LYS A 121 -5.31 -9.63 9.72
C LYS A 121 -4.03 -10.43 9.61
N ASN A 122 -3.10 -9.93 8.83
CA ASN A 122 -1.77 -10.48 8.62
C ASN A 122 -0.80 -9.40 8.13
N TYR A 123 0.48 -9.69 8.19
CA TYR A 123 1.53 -8.85 7.67
C TYR A 123 2.77 -9.69 7.35
N TRP A 124 3.59 -9.18 6.44
CA TRP A 124 4.82 -9.84 5.97
C TRP A 124 5.81 -8.79 5.49
N PHE A 125 7.07 -9.18 5.36
CA PHE A 125 8.02 -8.38 4.60
C PHE A 125 8.32 -9.00 3.24
N ASN A 126 8.74 -8.16 2.29
CA ASN A 126 9.29 -8.56 1.01
C ASN A 126 10.71 -7.99 0.92
N LEU A 127 11.68 -8.85 0.62
CA LEU A 127 13.03 -8.45 0.23
C LEU A 127 13.18 -8.68 -1.27
N TYR A 128 13.61 -7.64 -1.97
CA TYR A 128 13.85 -7.68 -3.40
C TYR A 128 15.35 -7.54 -3.68
N GLU A 129 15.87 -8.48 -4.43
CA GLU A 129 17.19 -8.42 -5.04
C GLU A 129 17.10 -7.81 -6.45
N LYS A 130 18.25 -7.45 -7.03
CA LYS A 130 18.28 -6.89 -8.37
C LYS A 130 17.62 -7.83 -9.38
N GLY A 131 16.63 -7.33 -10.10
CA GLY A 131 15.83 -8.07 -11.07
C GLY A 131 14.56 -8.68 -10.49
N ASP A 132 14.42 -8.73 -9.17
CA ASP A 132 13.20 -9.20 -8.52
C ASP A 132 12.03 -8.25 -8.80
N PHE A 133 10.87 -8.81 -8.86
CA PHE A 133 9.62 -8.10 -9.13
C PHE A 133 8.46 -8.78 -8.42
N GLN A 134 7.32 -8.15 -8.41
CA GLN A 134 6.08 -8.75 -7.93
C GLN A 134 5.01 -8.61 -9.02
N GLU A 135 4.39 -9.72 -9.35
CA GLU A 135 3.33 -9.76 -10.35
C GLU A 135 2.10 -8.96 -9.92
N MET A 136 1.27 -8.61 -10.89
CA MET A 136 0.03 -7.89 -10.64
C MET A 136 -0.94 -8.75 -9.83
N HIS A 137 -1.38 -8.21 -8.70
CA HIS A 137 -2.29 -8.89 -7.76
C HIS A 137 -3.15 -7.86 -7.02
N ASP A 138 -4.15 -8.36 -6.32
CA ASP A 138 -4.94 -7.66 -5.31
C ASP A 138 -4.93 -8.46 -3.99
N HIS A 139 -5.62 -7.94 -2.98
CA HIS A 139 -5.69 -8.57 -1.66
C HIS A 139 -7.14 -8.89 -1.26
N VAL A 140 -8.00 -9.11 -2.23
CA VAL A 140 -9.39 -9.49 -1.96
C VAL A 140 -9.45 -10.85 -1.28
N ALA A 141 -10.13 -10.93 -0.16
CA ALA A 141 -10.35 -12.17 0.56
C ALA A 141 -11.76 -12.23 1.17
N LEU A 142 -12.18 -13.43 1.55
CA LEU A 142 -13.47 -13.63 2.20
C LEU A 142 -13.49 -12.99 3.60
N PRO A 143 -14.67 -12.48 4.03
CA PRO A 143 -14.85 -11.97 5.37
C PRO A 143 -14.56 -13.04 6.43
N ASN A 144 -14.11 -12.59 7.60
CA ASN A 144 -13.86 -13.43 8.76
C ASN A 144 -14.79 -13.06 9.91
N ILE A 145 -15.22 -14.03 10.67
CA ILE A 145 -15.97 -13.80 11.91
C ILE A 145 -15.02 -13.99 13.09
N ILE A 146 -14.83 -12.92 13.88
CA ILE A 146 -13.99 -12.90 15.07
C ILE A 146 -14.84 -12.39 16.23
N ASN A 147 -14.99 -13.19 17.28
CA ASN A 147 -15.79 -12.86 18.45
C ASN A 147 -17.24 -12.41 18.10
N GLY A 148 -17.86 -13.08 17.14
CA GLY A 148 -19.22 -12.78 16.67
C GLY A 148 -19.35 -11.53 15.79
N LYS A 149 -18.25 -10.87 15.45
CA LYS A 149 -18.20 -9.70 14.59
C LYS A 149 -17.67 -10.07 13.21
N MET A 150 -18.31 -9.60 12.16
CA MET A 150 -17.84 -9.82 10.78
C MET A 150 -16.82 -8.75 10.40
N TYR A 151 -15.64 -9.18 9.97
CA TYR A 151 -14.57 -8.33 9.48
C TYR A 151 -14.36 -8.56 7.99
N HIS A 152 -14.37 -7.49 7.22
CA HIS A 152 -14.10 -7.47 5.79
C HIS A 152 -12.68 -6.97 5.54
N ASP A 153 -11.93 -7.65 4.71
CA ASP A 153 -10.65 -7.13 4.24
C ASP A 153 -10.91 -5.89 3.40
N THR A 154 -10.38 -4.76 3.83
CA THR A 154 -10.77 -3.46 3.27
C THR A 154 -9.56 -2.67 2.77
N LEU A 155 -8.47 -2.72 3.52
CA LEU A 155 -7.27 -1.96 3.24
C LEU A 155 -6.06 -2.87 3.05
N SER A 156 -5.26 -2.54 2.07
CA SER A 156 -3.89 -3.00 1.95
C SER A 156 -2.93 -1.87 2.27
N VAL A 157 -1.83 -2.20 2.89
CA VAL A 157 -0.82 -1.23 3.32
C VAL A 157 0.55 -1.73 2.92
N VAL A 158 1.37 -0.84 2.40
CA VAL A 158 2.78 -1.11 2.09
C VAL A 158 3.65 -0.02 2.72
N TYR A 159 4.54 -0.42 3.61
CA TYR A 159 5.54 0.44 4.21
C TYR A 159 6.89 0.21 3.52
N ILE A 160 7.47 1.24 2.93
CA ILE A 160 8.78 1.21 2.29
C ILE A 160 9.85 1.37 3.38
N LEU A 161 10.34 0.22 3.91
CA LEU A 161 11.28 0.23 5.03
C LEU A 161 12.70 0.58 4.60
N ASN A 162 13.14 0.03 3.45
CA ASN A 162 14.46 0.29 2.89
C ASN A 162 14.37 0.31 1.37
N SER A 163 14.85 1.36 0.73
CA SER A 163 14.83 1.43 -0.73
C SER A 163 15.75 2.54 -1.23
N GLU A 164 16.36 2.33 -2.38
CA GLU A 164 16.97 3.39 -3.17
C GLU A 164 15.88 4.20 -3.88
N GLU A 165 16.15 5.48 -4.16
CA GLU A 165 15.17 6.39 -4.78
C GLU A 165 14.61 5.85 -6.10
N GLU A 166 15.44 5.18 -6.89
CA GLU A 166 15.07 4.62 -8.20
C GLU A 166 14.15 3.39 -8.11
N ASP A 167 14.03 2.78 -6.93
CA ASP A 167 13.32 1.51 -6.71
C ASP A 167 12.07 1.65 -5.81
N ASN A 168 11.59 2.87 -5.59
CA ASN A 168 10.37 3.13 -4.81
C ASN A 168 9.07 2.82 -5.57
N SER A 169 9.17 2.36 -6.82
CA SER A 169 8.01 2.16 -7.68
C SER A 169 7.12 0.99 -7.23
N THR A 170 5.87 1.31 -6.96
CA THR A 170 4.75 0.38 -6.94
C THR A 170 3.73 0.91 -7.95
N VAL A 171 3.33 0.09 -8.90
CA VAL A 171 2.41 0.51 -9.95
C VAL A 171 1.02 0.01 -9.62
N PHE A 172 0.08 0.93 -9.49
CA PHE A 172 -1.33 0.67 -9.29
C PHE A 172 -2.05 0.70 -10.64
N LYS A 173 -2.98 -0.23 -10.83
CA LYS A 173 -3.75 -0.36 -12.06
C LYS A 173 -5.22 -0.46 -11.73
N LEU A 174 -6.01 0.45 -12.28
CA LEU A 174 -7.45 0.27 -12.33
C LEU A 174 -7.77 -0.70 -13.47
N THR A 175 -8.24 -1.87 -13.12
CA THR A 175 -8.94 -2.72 -14.06
C THR A 175 -10.34 -2.14 -14.23
N GLY A 176 -10.46 -1.20 -15.17
CA GLY A 176 -11.76 -0.72 -15.58
C GLY A 176 -12.59 -1.88 -16.11
N THR A 177 -13.90 -1.85 -15.90
CA THR A 177 -14.84 -2.63 -16.66
C THR A 177 -14.45 -2.52 -18.13
N THR A 178 -13.84 -3.55 -18.65
CA THR A 178 -13.54 -3.68 -20.06
C THR A 178 -14.86 -3.66 -20.79
N ILE A 179 -15.20 -2.52 -21.38
CA ILE A 179 -16.12 -2.53 -22.50
C ILE A 179 -15.31 -3.21 -23.62
N PRO A 180 -15.65 -4.45 -24.00
CA PRO A 180 -14.75 -5.30 -24.81
C PRO A 180 -14.45 -4.76 -26.21
N TYR A 181 -15.00 -3.63 -26.60
CA TYR A 181 -14.96 -3.08 -27.94
C TYR A 181 -14.34 -1.68 -28.06
N VAL A 182 -13.76 -1.13 -26.99
CA VAL A 182 -13.08 0.15 -27.09
C VAL A 182 -11.58 -0.04 -26.85
N PRO A 183 -10.77 -0.29 -27.89
CA PRO A 183 -9.32 -0.49 -27.77
C PRO A 183 -8.55 0.71 -27.21
N MET A 184 -9.23 1.82 -26.98
CA MET A 184 -8.62 3.10 -26.60
C MET A 184 -8.86 3.52 -25.15
N LEU A 185 -9.50 2.71 -24.31
CA LEU A 185 -9.48 2.95 -22.87
C LEU A 185 -8.11 2.53 -22.35
N GLN A 186 -7.19 3.47 -22.41
CA GLN A 186 -5.88 3.32 -21.78
C GLN A 186 -6.08 2.91 -20.32
N GLU A 187 -5.39 1.84 -19.95
CA GLU A 187 -5.33 1.40 -18.58
C GLU A 187 -4.93 2.59 -17.70
N CYS A 188 -5.77 2.94 -16.74
CA CYS A 188 -5.42 3.97 -15.78
C CYS A 188 -4.37 3.38 -14.84
N LYS A 189 -3.12 3.81 -14.99
CA LYS A 189 -1.99 3.40 -14.17
C LYS A 189 -1.50 4.58 -13.36
N PHE A 190 -1.18 4.32 -12.10
CA PHE A 190 -0.47 5.25 -11.25
C PHE A 190 0.81 4.60 -10.74
N ASP A 191 1.95 5.21 -11.03
CA ASP A 191 3.26 4.74 -10.65
C ASP A 191 3.80 5.63 -9.53
N THR A 192 4.02 5.05 -8.36
CA THR A 192 4.56 5.80 -7.22
C THR A 192 5.98 6.31 -7.46
N GLY A 193 6.74 5.65 -8.34
CA GLY A 193 8.10 6.06 -8.66
C GLY A 193 8.24 7.41 -9.38
N VAL A 194 7.12 7.99 -9.86
CA VAL A 194 7.11 9.35 -10.44
C VAL A 194 6.74 10.43 -9.43
N VAL A 195 6.40 10.04 -8.21
CA VAL A 195 6.01 10.94 -7.11
C VAL A 195 7.18 11.10 -6.15
N LYS A 196 7.81 12.26 -6.16
CA LYS A 196 9.03 12.53 -5.36
C LYS A 196 8.82 12.39 -3.85
N GLU A 197 7.60 12.61 -3.39
CA GLU A 197 7.21 12.48 -1.98
C GLU A 197 7.17 11.02 -1.53
N ILE A 198 7.00 10.07 -2.46
CA ILE A 198 6.98 8.64 -2.17
C ILE A 198 8.40 8.09 -2.26
N LYS A 199 8.98 7.84 -1.11
CA LYS A 199 10.37 7.40 -0.93
C LYS A 199 10.47 6.46 0.25
N GLU A 200 11.66 6.07 0.61
CA GLU A 200 11.92 5.35 1.85
C GLU A 200 11.25 6.05 3.05
N GLY A 201 10.67 5.29 3.94
CA GLY A 201 9.86 5.78 5.05
C GLY A 201 8.39 6.05 4.72
N THR A 202 7.98 5.97 3.46
CA THR A 202 6.59 6.15 3.08
C THR A 202 5.73 4.94 3.41
N LEU A 203 4.55 5.19 3.95
CA LEU A 203 3.45 4.25 4.07
C LEU A 203 2.41 4.53 3.00
N LEU A 204 2.07 3.52 2.22
CA LEU A 204 0.98 3.54 1.24
C LEU A 204 -0.22 2.81 1.85
N ILE A 205 -1.39 3.41 1.84
CA ILE A 205 -2.66 2.79 2.28
C ILE A 205 -3.65 2.87 1.12
N PHE A 206 -4.20 1.73 0.71
CA PHE A 206 -5.07 1.67 -0.45
C PHE A 206 -6.16 0.61 -0.29
N SER A 207 -7.18 0.70 -1.14
CA SER A 207 -8.24 -0.31 -1.22
C SER A 207 -7.65 -1.68 -1.57
N ASN A 208 -8.03 -2.72 -0.84
CA ASN A 208 -7.56 -4.09 -1.09
C ASN A 208 -7.90 -4.63 -2.49
N GLN A 209 -8.87 -4.02 -3.18
CA GLN A 209 -9.29 -4.36 -4.55
C GLN A 209 -8.42 -3.68 -5.62
N LEU A 210 -7.53 -2.78 -5.23
CA LEU A 210 -6.70 -2.06 -6.17
C LEU A 210 -5.54 -2.93 -6.64
N ASN A 211 -5.60 -3.35 -7.90
CA ASN A 211 -4.53 -4.13 -8.51
C ASN A 211 -3.22 -3.36 -8.52
N HIS A 212 -2.15 -4.02 -8.13
CA HIS A 212 -0.83 -3.43 -8.08
C HIS A 212 0.28 -4.44 -8.36
N TYR A 213 1.45 -3.93 -8.74
CA TYR A 213 2.64 -4.73 -9.00
C TYR A 213 3.91 -3.93 -8.72
N VAL A 214 5.03 -4.64 -8.58
CA VAL A 214 6.36 -4.05 -8.44
C VAL A 214 7.17 -4.37 -9.69
N ARG A 215 7.75 -3.35 -10.31
CA ARG A 215 8.64 -3.54 -11.46
C ARG A 215 9.95 -4.21 -11.05
N PRO A 216 10.68 -4.83 -12.01
CA PRO A 216 12.01 -5.34 -11.72
C PRO A 216 12.90 -4.30 -11.07
N ILE A 217 13.44 -4.64 -9.91
CA ILE A 217 14.27 -3.77 -9.07
C ILE A 217 15.64 -3.61 -9.70
N LYS A 218 16.17 -2.39 -9.69
CA LYS A 218 17.47 -2.06 -10.28
C LYS A 218 18.63 -2.35 -9.35
N LYS A 219 18.43 -2.15 -8.04
CA LYS A 219 19.44 -2.38 -7.00
C LYS A 219 18.88 -3.31 -5.92
N SER A 220 19.74 -4.22 -5.44
CA SER A 220 19.38 -5.14 -4.36
C SER A 220 19.13 -4.42 -3.04
N GLY A 221 18.32 -5.04 -2.17
CA GLY A 221 18.11 -4.61 -0.80
C GLY A 221 16.87 -3.76 -0.58
N ARG A 222 15.95 -3.65 -1.55
CA ARG A 222 14.63 -3.06 -1.27
C ARG A 222 13.86 -3.96 -0.31
N ILE A 223 13.38 -3.37 0.79
CA ILE A 223 12.54 -4.07 1.78
C ILE A 223 11.25 -3.29 1.96
N THR A 224 10.12 -3.98 1.81
CA THR A 224 8.80 -3.45 2.15
C THR A 224 8.13 -4.33 3.20
N ILE A 225 7.30 -3.73 4.05
CA ILE A 225 6.42 -4.45 4.96
C ILE A 225 4.99 -4.23 4.50
N ALA A 226 4.29 -5.31 4.20
CA ALA A 226 2.91 -5.27 3.75
C ALA A 226 1.96 -5.75 4.84
N PHE A 227 0.74 -5.18 4.86
CA PHE A 227 -0.30 -5.50 5.83
C PHE A 227 -1.64 -5.61 5.13
N ASN A 228 -2.46 -6.52 5.60
CA ASN A 228 -3.89 -6.55 5.33
C ASN A 228 -4.65 -6.10 6.56
N ILE A 229 -5.47 -5.08 6.39
CA ILE A 229 -6.32 -4.52 7.45
C ILE A 229 -7.77 -4.90 7.15
N SER A 230 -8.40 -5.53 8.12
CA SER A 230 -9.83 -5.83 8.04
C SER A 230 -10.61 -4.88 8.93
N CYS A 231 -11.79 -4.50 8.45
CA CYS A 231 -12.69 -3.57 9.13
C CYS A 231 -14.02 -4.26 9.47
N ALA A 232 -14.54 -3.97 10.64
CA ALA A 232 -15.93 -4.26 10.97
C ALA A 232 -16.76 -2.99 10.79
N PHE A 233 -17.94 -3.14 10.24
CA PHE A 233 -18.91 -2.08 10.03
C PHE A 233 -20.13 -2.27 10.93
N LYS A 234 -20.88 -1.17 11.18
CA LYS A 234 -22.17 -1.23 11.90
C LYS A 234 -23.22 -1.97 11.12
#